data_e4929cfddaeddef882be47609021e604
#
_entry.id   e4929cfddaeddef882be47609021e604
#
_cell.length_a   1.000
_cell.length_b   1.000
_cell.length_c   1.000
_cell.angle_alpha   90.00
_cell.angle_beta   90.00
_cell.angle_gamma   90.00
#
_symmetry.space_group_name_H-M   'P 1'
#
loop_
_entity.id
_entity.type
_entity.pdbx_description
1 polymer ?
#
loop_
_entity_poly.entity_id
_entity_poly.type
_entity_poly.pdbx_seq_one_letter_code
_entity_poly.pdbx_strand_id
1 'polypeptide(L)'
;MDDMKRKIVRTAGIIMSFFGTAVISVFAYRKISRELYLRRLLKENINFEIPQLNIKVPVLEGTDSKALQVSAGHFEGTGSLGHGNYCIAGHNSTIYAEIFNDLDLIRIGDEMYLFDTDKNRTQYTYVVTEYKIVDPHSVEVLNDYGDNRLTVISCTDDGAYRQVVVGILQEKS
;
A
#
# COMPACT_ATOMS: atom_id res chain seq x y z
N MET A 1 28.13 -25.13 44.69
CA MET A 1 27.03 -25.30 43.70
C MET A 1 27.28 -26.60 42.99
N ASP A 2 26.35 -27.54 43.07
CA ASP A 2 26.49 -28.92 42.63
C ASP A 2 26.77 -29.01 41.10
N ASP A 3 27.70 -29.85 40.70
CA ASP A 3 28.13 -30.01 39.29
C ASP A 3 26.92 -30.30 38.38
N MET A 4 25.96 -31.03 38.86
CA MET A 4 24.70 -31.34 38.20
C MET A 4 23.89 -30.09 37.94
N LYS A 5 23.80 -29.13 38.86
CA LYS A 5 23.05 -27.85 38.64
C LYS A 5 23.72 -27.00 37.60
N ARG A 6 25.07 -26.97 37.54
CA ARG A 6 25.81 -26.24 36.50
C ARG A 6 25.57 -26.83 35.10
N LYS A 7 25.51 -28.16 34.97
CA LYS A 7 25.22 -28.83 33.71
C LYS A 7 23.79 -28.52 33.25
N ILE A 8 22.81 -28.58 34.15
CA ILE A 8 21.40 -28.25 33.84
C ILE A 8 21.28 -26.81 33.34
N VAL A 9 21.85 -25.84 34.05
CA VAL A 9 21.77 -24.41 33.64
C VAL A 9 22.44 -24.18 32.30
N ARG A 10 23.60 -24.81 32.04
CA ARG A 10 24.31 -24.71 30.77
C ARG A 10 23.51 -25.29 29.61
N THR A 11 22.90 -26.47 29.81
CA THR A 11 22.07 -27.11 28.79
C THR A 11 20.81 -26.30 28.52
N ALA A 12 20.14 -25.80 29.55
CA ALA A 12 18.99 -24.92 29.41
C ALA A 12 19.34 -23.63 28.65
N GLY A 13 20.48 -23.00 28.94
CA GLY A 13 20.95 -21.82 28.23
C GLY A 13 21.22 -22.09 26.75
N ILE A 14 21.79 -23.22 26.39
CA ILE A 14 22.03 -23.64 25.01
C ILE A 14 20.68 -23.82 24.28
N ILE A 15 19.72 -24.53 24.90
CA ILE A 15 18.39 -24.75 24.30
C ILE A 15 17.67 -23.43 24.09
N MET A 16 17.68 -22.52 25.07
CA MET A 16 17.09 -21.19 24.93
C MET A 16 17.75 -20.38 23.80
N SER A 17 19.08 -20.46 23.68
CA SER A 17 19.82 -19.77 22.61
C SER A 17 19.42 -20.30 21.22
N PHE A 18 19.31 -21.61 21.06
CA PHE A 18 18.85 -22.21 19.80
C PHE A 18 17.41 -21.82 19.47
N PHE A 19 16.52 -21.83 20.47
CA PHE A 19 15.15 -21.42 20.28
C PHE A 19 15.04 -19.93 19.90
N GLY A 20 15.76 -19.05 20.59
CA GLY A 20 15.81 -17.62 20.27
C GLY A 20 16.33 -17.36 18.86
N THR A 21 17.41 -18.04 18.46
CA THR A 21 17.97 -17.92 17.10
C THR A 21 16.98 -18.41 16.04
N ALA A 22 16.28 -19.52 16.29
CA ALA A 22 15.30 -20.05 15.36
C ALA A 22 14.13 -19.05 15.16
N VAL A 23 13.60 -18.46 16.25
CA VAL A 23 12.56 -17.45 16.19
C VAL A 23 13.01 -16.23 15.38
N ILE A 24 14.19 -15.68 15.69
CA ILE A 24 14.76 -14.53 14.96
C ILE A 24 14.94 -14.86 13.48
N SER A 25 15.42 -16.06 13.16
CA SER A 25 15.61 -16.51 11.77
C SER A 25 14.31 -16.58 11.00
N VAL A 26 13.23 -17.06 11.62
CA VAL A 26 11.89 -17.09 10.99
C VAL A 26 11.36 -15.67 10.71
N PHE A 27 11.52 -14.75 11.67
CA PHE A 27 11.11 -13.36 11.46
C PHE A 27 11.93 -12.66 10.38
N ALA A 28 13.27 -12.84 10.39
CA ALA A 28 14.16 -12.31 9.37
C ALA A 28 13.81 -12.85 7.98
N TYR A 29 13.60 -14.16 7.86
CA TYR A 29 13.19 -14.80 6.61
C TYR A 29 11.87 -14.23 6.08
N ARG A 30 10.83 -14.10 6.93
CA ARG A 30 9.54 -13.53 6.54
C ARG A 30 9.69 -12.08 6.07
N LYS A 31 10.47 -11.27 6.79
CA LYS A 31 10.71 -9.86 6.41
C LYS A 31 11.42 -9.76 5.07
N ILE A 32 12.50 -10.53 4.86
CA ILE A 32 13.27 -10.52 3.61
C ILE A 32 12.41 -11.03 2.44
N SER A 33 11.67 -12.12 2.63
CA SER A 33 10.78 -12.67 1.59
C SER A 33 9.70 -11.67 1.17
N ARG A 34 9.10 -10.95 2.15
CA ARG A 34 8.12 -9.90 1.87
C ARG A 34 8.75 -8.75 1.08
N GLU A 35 9.91 -8.30 1.49
CA GLU A 35 10.63 -7.20 0.80
C GLU A 35 10.99 -7.56 -0.64
N LEU A 36 11.50 -8.77 -0.88
CA LEU A 36 11.82 -9.26 -2.22
C LEU A 36 10.55 -9.37 -3.08
N TYR A 37 9.45 -9.82 -2.50
CA TYR A 37 8.17 -9.92 -3.19
C TYR A 37 7.64 -8.53 -3.60
N LEU A 38 7.67 -7.55 -2.68
CA LEU A 38 7.28 -6.16 -2.97
C LEU A 38 8.15 -5.53 -4.07
N ARG A 39 9.48 -5.73 -4.01
CA ARG A 39 10.40 -5.25 -5.06
C ARG A 39 10.07 -5.82 -6.44
N ARG A 40 9.67 -7.10 -6.47
CA ARG A 40 9.22 -7.74 -7.71
C ARG A 40 7.93 -7.10 -8.21
N LEU A 41 6.94 -6.94 -7.33
CA LEU A 41 5.67 -6.30 -7.70
C LEU A 41 5.87 -4.87 -8.23
N LEU A 42 6.71 -4.07 -7.58
CA LEU A 42 7.05 -2.70 -8.02
C LEU A 42 7.74 -2.67 -9.39
N LYS A 43 8.42 -3.74 -9.77
CA LYS A 43 9.07 -3.83 -11.08
C LYS A 43 8.11 -4.25 -12.19
N GLU A 44 7.14 -5.11 -11.88
CA GLU A 44 6.27 -5.78 -12.84
C GLU A 44 4.91 -5.09 -13.00
N ASN A 45 4.54 -4.15 -12.11
CA ASN A 45 3.23 -3.52 -12.10
C ASN A 45 3.31 -1.99 -12.12
N ILE A 46 2.17 -1.36 -12.40
CA ILE A 46 1.98 0.09 -12.21
C ILE A 46 2.36 0.45 -10.78
N ASN A 47 3.06 1.56 -10.59
CA ASN A 47 3.40 2.05 -9.26
C ASN A 47 2.62 3.34 -8.98
N PHE A 48 2.09 3.42 -7.77
CA PHE A 48 1.50 4.62 -7.22
C PHE A 48 2.41 5.23 -6.17
N GLU A 49 2.63 6.54 -6.26
CA GLU A 49 3.49 7.27 -5.33
C GLU A 49 2.84 8.58 -4.87
N ILE A 50 2.95 8.87 -3.57
CA ILE A 50 2.70 10.18 -2.96
C ILE A 50 3.96 10.55 -2.18
N PRO A 51 4.90 11.32 -2.74
CA PRO A 51 6.19 11.60 -2.10
C PRO A 51 6.05 12.31 -0.75
N GLN A 52 5.09 13.22 -0.62
CA GLN A 52 4.84 13.99 0.61
C GLN A 52 4.47 13.10 1.80
N LEU A 53 3.85 11.95 1.53
CA LEU A 53 3.46 10.96 2.53
C LEU A 53 4.41 9.74 2.56
N ASN A 54 5.48 9.76 1.76
CA ASN A 54 6.40 8.62 1.60
C ASN A 54 5.69 7.32 1.21
N ILE A 55 4.59 7.43 0.47
CA ILE A 55 3.83 6.30 -0.06
C ILE A 55 4.43 5.90 -1.40
N LYS A 56 4.77 4.62 -1.54
CA LYS A 56 5.20 3.99 -2.79
C LYS A 56 4.77 2.54 -2.80
N VAL A 57 3.79 2.23 -3.65
CA VAL A 57 3.14 0.90 -3.68
C VAL A 57 2.87 0.45 -5.10
N PRO A 58 2.90 -0.86 -5.39
CA PRO A 58 2.41 -1.38 -6.64
C PRO A 58 0.88 -1.27 -6.69
N VAL A 59 0.33 -1.13 -7.89
CA VAL A 59 -1.11 -1.21 -8.16
C VAL A 59 -1.38 -2.51 -8.90
N LEU A 60 -2.23 -3.36 -8.33
CA LEU A 60 -2.68 -4.60 -8.93
C LEU A 60 -4.13 -4.45 -9.42
N GLU A 61 -4.51 -5.23 -10.41
CA GLU A 61 -5.90 -5.27 -10.85
C GLU A 61 -6.77 -5.98 -9.82
N GLY A 62 -7.95 -5.44 -9.54
CA GLY A 62 -8.89 -5.93 -8.54
C GLY A 62 -8.64 -5.38 -7.13
N THR A 63 -9.70 -5.42 -6.33
CA THR A 63 -9.72 -4.91 -4.95
C THR A 63 -10.00 -6.02 -3.94
N ASP A 64 -9.65 -7.27 -4.25
CA ASP A 64 -9.81 -8.36 -3.32
C ASP A 64 -8.82 -8.24 -2.13
N SER A 65 -9.16 -8.94 -1.02
CA SER A 65 -8.38 -8.84 0.22
C SER A 65 -6.93 -9.35 0.08
N LYS A 66 -6.60 -10.16 -0.94
CA LYS A 66 -5.23 -10.63 -1.17
C LYS A 66 -4.39 -9.56 -1.88
N ALA A 67 -4.98 -8.90 -2.89
CA ALA A 67 -4.34 -7.78 -3.58
C ALA A 67 -4.05 -6.66 -2.59
N LEU A 68 -5.05 -6.25 -1.80
CA LEU A 68 -4.94 -5.14 -0.85
C LEU A 68 -4.00 -5.38 0.34
N GLN A 69 -3.59 -6.62 0.63
CA GLN A 69 -2.61 -6.91 1.69
C GLN A 69 -1.19 -6.40 1.40
N VAL A 70 -0.84 -6.21 0.13
CA VAL A 70 0.54 -5.91 -0.30
C VAL A 70 0.63 -4.78 -1.31
N SER A 71 -0.50 -4.30 -1.82
CA SER A 71 -0.59 -3.34 -2.93
C SER A 71 -1.81 -2.45 -2.78
N ALA A 72 -1.86 -1.38 -3.57
CA ALA A 72 -3.14 -0.78 -3.96
C ALA A 72 -3.82 -1.66 -5.00
N GLY A 73 -5.15 -1.66 -5.02
CA GLY A 73 -5.96 -2.38 -5.99
C GLY A 73 -6.69 -1.42 -6.92
N HIS A 74 -6.64 -1.65 -8.23
CA HIS A 74 -7.43 -0.91 -9.20
C HIS A 74 -8.85 -1.48 -9.27
N PHE A 75 -9.85 -0.61 -9.26
CA PHE A 75 -11.25 -1.01 -9.46
C PHE A 75 -11.49 -1.37 -10.92
N GLU A 76 -11.77 -2.64 -11.18
CA GLU A 76 -12.10 -3.14 -12.51
C GLU A 76 -13.25 -2.36 -13.14
N GLY A 77 -13.08 -1.97 -14.40
CA GLY A 77 -14.11 -1.23 -15.16
C GLY A 77 -14.15 0.27 -14.90
N THR A 78 -13.27 0.81 -14.06
CA THR A 78 -13.01 2.26 -13.97
C THR A 78 -12.03 2.71 -15.03
N GLY A 79 -11.60 3.98 -15.03
CA GLY A 79 -10.70 4.54 -16.06
C GLY A 79 -9.40 3.76 -16.26
N SER A 80 -8.58 4.19 -17.19
CA SER A 80 -7.23 3.68 -17.44
C SER A 80 -6.18 4.76 -17.18
N LEU A 81 -4.89 4.40 -17.20
CA LEU A 81 -3.80 5.36 -16.96
C LEU A 81 -3.95 6.60 -17.86
N GLY A 82 -4.16 7.75 -17.23
CA GLY A 82 -4.30 9.04 -17.91
C GLY A 82 -5.66 9.27 -18.60
N HIS A 83 -6.63 8.38 -18.45
CA HIS A 83 -7.95 8.50 -19.10
C HIS A 83 -9.09 8.13 -18.17
N GLY A 84 -10.11 9.02 -18.11
CA GLY A 84 -11.28 8.83 -17.25
C GLY A 84 -10.93 8.85 -15.77
N ASN A 85 -11.76 8.23 -14.95
CA ASN A 85 -11.56 8.13 -13.51
C ASN A 85 -10.81 6.83 -13.15
N TYR A 86 -9.50 6.88 -13.00
CA TYR A 86 -8.70 5.73 -12.56
C TYR A 86 -8.82 5.59 -11.03
N CYS A 87 -9.56 4.57 -10.57
CA CYS A 87 -9.86 4.40 -9.15
C CYS A 87 -8.99 3.32 -8.53
N ILE A 88 -8.31 3.65 -7.43
CA ILE A 88 -7.52 2.69 -6.65
C ILE A 88 -7.97 2.68 -5.19
N ALA A 89 -7.88 1.50 -4.57
CA ALA A 89 -8.13 1.33 -3.15
C ALA A 89 -6.90 0.78 -2.43
N GLY A 90 -6.79 1.06 -1.14
CA GLY A 90 -5.79 0.47 -0.27
C GLY A 90 -6.24 0.47 1.18
N HIS A 91 -5.66 -0.43 1.97
CA HIS A 91 -5.96 -0.51 3.39
C HIS A 91 -5.38 0.66 4.18
N ASN A 92 -6.19 1.16 5.11
CA ASN A 92 -5.77 1.90 6.29
C ASN A 92 -5.89 0.96 7.49
N SER A 93 -4.81 0.33 7.92
CA SER A 93 -4.83 -0.64 9.01
C SER A 93 -3.43 -0.88 9.57
N THR A 94 -3.33 -0.86 10.88
CA THR A 94 -2.11 -1.23 11.62
C THR A 94 -1.81 -2.74 11.60
N ILE A 95 -2.76 -3.57 11.16
CA ILE A 95 -2.64 -5.04 11.17
C ILE A 95 -2.17 -5.57 9.81
N TYR A 96 -2.59 -4.91 8.72
CA TYR A 96 -2.23 -5.26 7.34
C TYR A 96 -1.24 -4.23 6.79
N ALA A 97 -0.93 -4.26 5.50
CA ALA A 97 -0.01 -3.29 4.92
C ALA A 97 -0.51 -1.85 5.21
N GLU A 98 0.32 -1.07 5.88
CA GLU A 98 0.10 0.33 6.29
C GLU A 98 0.22 1.27 5.07
N ILE A 99 -0.53 0.99 3.99
CA ILE A 99 -0.31 1.65 2.71
C ILE A 99 -0.84 3.08 2.74
N PHE A 100 -2.03 3.27 3.31
CA PHE A 100 -2.73 4.55 3.30
C PHE A 100 -3.06 5.09 4.69
N ASN A 101 -2.26 4.74 5.71
CA ASN A 101 -2.50 5.20 7.08
C ASN A 101 -2.43 6.73 7.22
N ASP A 102 -1.53 7.36 6.48
CA ASP A 102 -1.31 8.80 6.53
C ASP A 102 -2.02 9.55 5.40
N LEU A 103 -2.99 8.91 4.72
CA LEU A 103 -3.68 9.53 3.58
C LEU A 103 -4.49 10.77 3.98
N ASP A 104 -4.93 10.88 5.22
CA ASP A 104 -5.60 12.03 5.79
C ASP A 104 -4.71 13.29 5.93
N LEU A 105 -3.37 13.11 5.86
CA LEU A 105 -2.41 14.20 5.88
C LEU A 105 -2.20 14.86 4.53
N ILE A 106 -2.80 14.33 3.45
CA ILE A 106 -2.70 14.87 2.09
C ILE A 106 -3.37 16.24 2.00
N ARG A 107 -2.82 17.13 1.18
CA ARG A 107 -3.32 18.49 1.01
C ARG A 107 -3.70 18.76 -0.44
N ILE A 108 -4.66 19.65 -0.62
CA ILE A 108 -4.95 20.21 -1.94
C ILE A 108 -3.68 20.83 -2.51
N GLY A 109 -3.34 20.48 -3.76
CA GLY A 109 -2.11 20.89 -4.42
C GLY A 109 -0.93 19.92 -4.31
N ASP A 110 -1.02 18.88 -3.45
CA ASP A 110 -0.02 17.80 -3.43
C ASP A 110 -0.08 17.01 -4.74
N GLU A 111 1.04 16.38 -5.09
CA GLU A 111 1.15 15.59 -6.31
C GLU A 111 1.09 14.09 -5.99
N MET A 112 0.36 13.38 -6.85
CA MET A 112 0.26 11.94 -6.87
C MET A 112 0.78 11.45 -8.22
N TYR A 113 1.56 10.38 -8.23
CA TYR A 113 2.15 9.84 -9.45
C TYR A 113 1.70 8.41 -9.70
N LEU A 114 1.39 8.12 -10.98
CA LEU A 114 1.31 6.75 -11.48
C LEU A 114 2.41 6.53 -12.51
N PHE A 115 3.15 5.44 -12.35
CA PHE A 115 4.20 5.02 -13.28
C PHE A 115 3.76 3.76 -14.01
N ASP A 116 3.74 3.84 -15.33
CA ASP A 116 3.42 2.69 -16.18
C ASP A 116 4.55 1.65 -16.12
N THR A 117 4.22 0.43 -16.56
CA THR A 117 5.17 -0.68 -16.76
C THR A 117 5.87 -0.66 -18.10
N ASP A 118 5.58 0.32 -18.95
CA ASP A 118 6.21 0.48 -20.24
C ASP A 118 7.75 0.64 -20.13
N LYS A 119 8.46 0.49 -21.25
CA LYS A 119 9.93 0.57 -21.26
C LYS A 119 10.47 1.92 -20.78
N ASN A 120 9.68 2.96 -20.95
CA ASN A 120 10.06 4.34 -20.60
C ASN A 120 9.60 4.69 -19.17
N ARG A 121 8.80 3.85 -18.51
CA ARG A 121 8.16 4.13 -17.22
C ARG A 121 7.45 5.47 -17.24
N THR A 122 6.57 5.64 -18.24
CA THR A 122 5.78 6.86 -18.41
C THR A 122 5.14 7.27 -17.07
N GLN A 123 5.39 8.50 -16.68
CA GLN A 123 4.83 9.10 -15.45
C GLN A 123 3.56 9.88 -15.80
N TYR A 124 2.53 9.68 -15.00
CA TYR A 124 1.30 10.44 -14.99
C TYR A 124 1.24 11.22 -13.69
N THR A 125 1.21 12.55 -13.78
CA THR A 125 1.17 13.46 -12.63
C THR A 125 -0.24 13.95 -12.41
N TYR A 126 -0.78 13.69 -11.22
CA TYR A 126 -2.09 14.15 -10.78
C TYR A 126 -1.93 15.11 -9.61
N VAL A 127 -2.57 16.29 -9.68
CA VAL A 127 -2.58 17.25 -8.59
C VAL A 127 -3.86 17.11 -7.78
N VAL A 128 -3.74 16.96 -6.48
CA VAL A 128 -4.88 16.80 -5.56
C VAL A 128 -5.75 18.04 -5.59
N THR A 129 -7.02 17.85 -5.91
CA THR A 129 -8.03 18.90 -5.99
C THR A 129 -9.14 18.74 -4.96
N GLU A 130 -9.32 17.52 -4.43
CA GLU A 130 -10.40 17.24 -3.47
C GLU A 130 -9.94 16.18 -2.47
N TYR A 131 -10.31 16.38 -1.19
CA TYR A 131 -10.31 15.38 -0.14
C TYR A 131 -11.69 15.38 0.53
N LYS A 132 -12.30 14.22 0.67
CA LYS A 132 -13.61 14.07 1.31
C LYS A 132 -13.74 12.76 2.05
N ILE A 133 -14.66 12.76 3.03
CA ILE A 133 -15.08 11.55 3.74
C ILE A 133 -16.50 11.23 3.27
N VAL A 134 -16.72 9.98 2.86
CA VAL A 134 -18.01 9.52 2.31
C VAL A 134 -18.47 8.24 3.01
N ASP A 135 -19.76 7.93 2.86
CA ASP A 135 -20.33 6.66 3.31
C ASP A 135 -19.68 5.48 2.57
N PRO A 136 -19.50 4.32 3.21
CA PRO A 136 -18.93 3.12 2.58
C PRO A 136 -19.65 2.63 1.32
N HIS A 137 -20.93 3.01 1.14
CA HIS A 137 -21.75 2.64 0.00
C HIS A 137 -21.81 3.73 -1.11
N SER A 138 -21.03 4.79 -0.98
CA SER A 138 -20.94 5.88 -1.96
C SER A 138 -20.21 5.44 -3.22
N VAL A 139 -20.87 4.65 -4.06
CA VAL A 139 -20.31 4.12 -5.32
C VAL A 139 -20.14 5.16 -6.39
N GLU A 140 -20.76 6.32 -6.26
CA GLU A 140 -20.65 7.46 -7.19
C GLU A 140 -19.21 7.96 -7.33
N VAL A 141 -18.35 7.74 -6.34
CA VAL A 141 -16.92 8.10 -6.41
C VAL A 141 -16.17 7.36 -7.54
N LEU A 142 -16.73 6.26 -8.03
CA LEU A 142 -16.17 5.46 -9.12
C LEU A 142 -16.62 5.92 -10.50
N ASN A 143 -17.62 6.82 -10.59
CA ASN A 143 -18.18 7.27 -11.87
C ASN A 143 -17.14 8.02 -12.70
N ASP A 144 -17.30 7.96 -14.01
CA ASP A 144 -16.57 8.84 -14.92
C ASP A 144 -17.23 10.23 -14.91
N TYR A 145 -16.42 11.25 -14.66
CA TYR A 145 -16.86 12.66 -14.59
C TYR A 145 -16.51 13.45 -15.85
N GLY A 146 -15.97 12.76 -16.86
CA GLY A 146 -15.59 13.36 -18.15
C GLY A 146 -14.28 14.14 -18.11
N ASP A 147 -13.49 13.97 -17.05
CA ASP A 147 -12.12 14.47 -16.92
C ASP A 147 -11.16 13.29 -16.70
N ASN A 148 -9.86 13.57 -16.74
CA ASN A 148 -8.84 12.58 -16.48
C ASN A 148 -8.39 12.72 -15.02
N ARG A 149 -8.89 11.82 -14.15
CA ARG A 149 -8.64 11.87 -12.71
C ARG A 149 -8.12 10.54 -12.15
N LEU A 150 -7.45 10.67 -11.01
CA LEU A 150 -7.09 9.57 -10.13
C LEU A 150 -7.90 9.71 -8.84
N THR A 151 -8.67 8.69 -8.50
CA THR A 151 -9.42 8.61 -7.25
C THR A 151 -8.79 7.56 -6.35
N VAL A 152 -8.29 7.98 -5.19
CA VAL A 152 -7.67 7.10 -4.18
C VAL A 152 -8.66 6.94 -3.03
N ILE A 153 -8.96 5.69 -2.69
CA ILE A 153 -9.98 5.34 -1.69
C ILE A 153 -9.33 4.51 -0.58
N SER A 154 -9.60 4.89 0.67
CA SER A 154 -9.18 4.12 1.85
C SER A 154 -10.26 4.16 2.93
N CYS A 155 -10.11 3.36 3.98
CA CYS A 155 -10.95 3.46 5.16
C CYS A 155 -10.50 4.64 6.04
N THR A 156 -11.42 5.21 6.83
CA THR A 156 -11.06 6.02 8.00
C THR A 156 -10.47 5.13 9.09
N ASP A 157 -9.78 5.70 10.08
CA ASP A 157 -9.10 4.95 11.15
C ASP A 157 -10.04 4.03 11.94
N ASP A 158 -11.28 4.46 12.13
CA ASP A 158 -12.36 3.68 12.77
C ASP A 158 -13.03 2.68 11.82
N GLY A 159 -12.69 2.72 10.50
CA GLY A 159 -13.29 1.90 9.46
C GLY A 159 -14.74 2.24 9.10
N ALA A 160 -15.35 3.24 9.76
CA ALA A 160 -16.76 3.57 9.61
C ALA A 160 -17.09 4.23 8.27
N TYR A 161 -16.14 5.01 7.74
CA TYR A 161 -16.30 5.77 6.51
C TYR A 161 -15.19 5.46 5.51
N ARG A 162 -15.24 6.12 4.34
CA ARG A 162 -14.17 6.09 3.35
C ARG A 162 -13.60 7.50 3.18
N GLN A 163 -12.30 7.60 3.26
CA GLN A 163 -11.57 8.79 2.82
C GLN A 163 -11.28 8.65 1.33
N VAL A 164 -11.58 9.70 0.60
CA VAL A 164 -11.45 9.77 -0.85
C VAL A 164 -10.62 10.98 -1.22
N VAL A 165 -9.54 10.73 -1.94
CA VAL A 165 -8.66 11.76 -2.50
C VAL A 165 -8.84 11.77 -4.01
N VAL A 166 -9.06 12.94 -4.59
CA VAL A 166 -9.18 13.12 -6.05
C VAL A 166 -8.06 14.02 -6.53
N GLY A 167 -7.31 13.55 -7.52
CA GLY A 167 -6.33 14.34 -8.26
C GLY A 167 -6.67 14.41 -9.73
N ILE A 168 -6.45 15.58 -10.34
CA ILE A 168 -6.67 15.80 -11.78
C ILE A 168 -5.34 15.70 -12.50
N LEU A 169 -5.34 15.00 -13.64
CA LEU A 169 -4.16 14.84 -14.49
C LEU A 169 -3.67 16.20 -14.97
N GLN A 170 -2.39 16.50 -14.68
CA GLN A 170 -1.74 17.72 -15.16
C GLN A 170 -0.90 17.43 -16.38
N GLU A 171 -0.11 16.39 -16.33
CA GLU A 171 0.86 16.11 -17.37
C GLU A 171 1.17 14.61 -17.47
N LYS A 172 1.54 14.20 -18.68
CA LYS A 172 2.13 12.91 -18.98
C LYS A 172 3.57 13.17 -19.45
N SER A 173 4.53 12.71 -18.70
CA SER A 173 5.97 12.86 -18.99
C SER A 173 6.64 11.55 -19.38
#